data_6f152d57b1cb0484fc3fa37f5baa408d
#
_entry.id   6f152d57b1cb0484fc3fa37f5baa408d
#
_cell.length_a   1.000
_cell.length_b   1.000
_cell.length_c   1.000
_cell.angle_alpha   90.00
_cell.angle_beta   90.00
_cell.angle_gamma   90.00
#
_symmetry.space_group_name_H-M   'P 1'
#
loop_
_entity.id
_entity.type
_entity.pdbx_description
1 polymer ?
#
loop_
_entity_poly.entity_id
_entity_poly.type
_entity_poly.pdbx_seq_one_letter_code
_entity_poly.pdbx_strand_id
1 'polypeptide(L)'
;MSAYPPKLAAIVSLFEGLPEDEKRETLISYADQAARCAPVENESYDLEDVRKDEECTDTVGIFLKVTGANPCRQVHFRVSLGPQVQILTKAMTSILCKGLDSSTIEKVLEVPADFVPRIVGGQLVRVRSQTVYYVLTRMKSACRAFLNRERSAANG
;
A
#
# COMPACT_ATOMS: atom_id res chain seq x y z
N MET A 1 20.56 -6.55 -5.59
CA MET A 1 19.57 -6.53 -4.50
C MET A 1 18.35 -5.76 -4.93
N SER A 2 17.19 -6.31 -4.66
CA SER A 2 15.94 -5.62 -4.99
C SER A 2 15.66 -4.51 -3.98
N ALA A 3 15.25 -3.33 -4.48
CA ALA A 3 14.79 -2.23 -3.63
C ALA A 3 13.39 -2.50 -3.07
N TYR A 4 12.74 -3.57 -3.50
CA TYR A 4 11.41 -3.95 -3.03
C TYR A 4 11.50 -4.99 -1.92
N PRO A 5 10.59 -4.95 -0.93
CA PRO A 5 10.45 -6.09 -0.02
C PRO A 5 10.18 -7.38 -0.81
N PRO A 6 10.61 -8.54 -0.31
CA PRO A 6 10.52 -9.80 -1.09
C PRO A 6 9.12 -10.13 -1.60
N LYS A 7 8.08 -9.89 -0.80
CA LYS A 7 6.70 -10.16 -1.23
C LYS A 7 6.26 -9.24 -2.36
N LEU A 8 6.66 -7.97 -2.32
CA LEU A 8 6.35 -7.02 -3.40
C LEU A 8 7.15 -7.38 -4.65
N ALA A 9 8.42 -7.73 -4.50
CA ALA A 9 9.27 -8.17 -5.61
C ALA A 9 8.66 -9.36 -6.34
N ALA A 10 8.10 -10.33 -5.61
CA ALA A 10 7.44 -11.48 -6.20
C ALA A 10 6.20 -11.08 -7.01
N ILE A 11 5.41 -10.13 -6.51
CA ILE A 11 4.23 -9.63 -7.22
C ILE A 11 4.65 -8.91 -8.51
N VAL A 12 5.67 -8.06 -8.43
CA VAL A 12 6.19 -7.34 -9.62
C VAL A 12 6.67 -8.33 -10.67
N SER A 13 7.42 -9.36 -10.26
CA SER A 13 7.91 -10.39 -11.18
C SER A 13 6.76 -11.14 -11.86
N LEU A 14 5.71 -11.44 -11.12
CA LEU A 14 4.52 -12.07 -11.67
C LEU A 14 3.94 -11.23 -12.81
N PHE A 15 3.71 -9.94 -12.55
CA PHE A 15 3.13 -9.04 -13.55
C PHE A 15 4.03 -8.87 -14.77
N GLU A 16 5.34 -8.76 -14.57
CA GLU A 16 6.28 -8.60 -15.68
C GLU A 16 6.27 -9.79 -16.65
N GLY A 17 5.95 -10.97 -16.16
CA GLY A 17 5.86 -12.16 -16.97
C GLY A 17 4.53 -12.35 -17.70
N LEU A 18 3.56 -11.49 -17.49
CA LEU A 18 2.22 -11.65 -18.08
C LEU A 18 2.03 -10.82 -19.34
N PRO A 19 1.29 -11.36 -20.35
CA PRO A 19 0.80 -10.55 -21.47
C PRO A 19 -0.16 -9.43 -20.97
N GLU A 20 -0.35 -8.39 -21.78
CA GLU A 20 -1.14 -7.22 -21.41
C GLU A 20 -2.57 -7.56 -20.97
N ASP A 21 -3.24 -8.46 -21.70
CA ASP A 21 -4.62 -8.84 -21.35
C ASP A 21 -4.67 -9.60 -20.00
N GLU A 22 -3.68 -10.44 -19.75
CA GLU A 22 -3.59 -11.16 -18.47
C GLU A 22 -3.20 -10.24 -17.31
N LYS A 23 -2.38 -9.21 -17.56
CA LYS A 23 -2.10 -8.19 -16.56
C LYS A 23 -3.38 -7.51 -16.10
N ARG A 24 -4.24 -7.16 -17.05
CA ARG A 24 -5.52 -6.51 -16.73
C ARG A 24 -6.41 -7.43 -15.88
N GLU A 25 -6.53 -8.68 -16.27
CA GLU A 25 -7.32 -9.66 -15.51
C GLU A 25 -6.76 -9.85 -14.10
N THR A 26 -5.45 -9.89 -13.96
CA THR A 26 -4.78 -10.04 -12.68
C THR A 26 -5.01 -8.81 -11.78
N LEU A 27 -4.96 -7.60 -12.36
CA LEU A 27 -5.30 -6.38 -11.63
C LEU A 27 -6.74 -6.41 -11.10
N ILE A 28 -7.68 -6.86 -11.92
CA ILE A 28 -9.08 -6.99 -11.52
C ILE A 28 -9.21 -8.00 -10.37
N SER A 29 -8.49 -9.11 -10.46
CA SER A 29 -8.46 -10.12 -9.40
C SER A 29 -7.96 -9.52 -8.08
N TYR A 30 -6.89 -8.72 -8.12
CA TYR A 30 -6.41 -8.02 -6.92
C TYR A 30 -7.44 -7.02 -6.40
N ALA A 31 -8.12 -6.30 -7.30
CA ALA A 31 -9.16 -5.36 -6.89
C ALA A 31 -10.31 -6.07 -6.15
N ASP A 32 -10.70 -7.25 -6.63
CA ASP A 32 -11.74 -8.05 -6.00
C ASP A 32 -11.35 -8.54 -4.60
N GLN A 33 -10.07 -8.62 -4.31
CA GLN A 33 -9.57 -9.03 -3.00
C GLN A 33 -9.43 -7.87 -2.00
N ALA A 34 -9.68 -6.64 -2.43
CA ALA A 34 -9.45 -5.46 -1.59
C ALA A 34 -10.26 -5.49 -0.29
N ALA A 35 -11.45 -6.09 -0.30
CA ALA A 35 -12.27 -6.20 0.90
C ALA A 35 -11.58 -7.01 2.01
N ARG A 36 -10.68 -7.92 1.64
CA ARG A 36 -9.93 -8.73 2.61
C ARG A 36 -8.85 -7.92 3.33
N CYS A 37 -8.55 -6.73 2.81
CA CYS A 37 -7.56 -5.83 3.41
C CYS A 37 -8.17 -4.89 4.43
N ALA A 38 -9.48 -4.95 4.66
CA ALA A 38 -10.19 -4.06 5.57
C ALA A 38 -9.73 -4.28 7.01
N PRO A 39 -9.81 -3.24 7.87
CA PRO A 39 -9.49 -3.38 9.28
C PRO A 39 -10.36 -4.45 9.93
N VAL A 40 -9.77 -5.19 10.87
CA VAL A 40 -10.47 -6.24 11.60
C VAL A 40 -11.08 -5.64 12.86
N GLU A 41 -12.35 -5.97 13.09
CA GLU A 41 -13.05 -5.54 14.31
C GLU A 41 -12.33 -6.09 15.54
N ASN A 42 -12.22 -5.27 16.57
CA ASN A 42 -11.53 -5.60 17.83
C ASN A 42 -9.99 -5.68 17.72
N GLU A 43 -9.41 -5.34 16.57
CA GLU A 43 -7.96 -5.21 16.44
C GLU A 43 -7.56 -3.77 16.71
N SER A 44 -6.49 -3.58 17.48
CA SER A 44 -5.95 -2.24 17.72
C SER A 44 -4.82 -1.93 16.73
N TYR A 45 -4.75 -0.67 16.33
CA TYR A 45 -3.73 -0.20 15.40
C TYR A 45 -2.91 0.92 16.04
N ASP A 46 -1.64 0.99 15.67
CA ASP A 46 -0.73 2.00 16.20
C ASP A 46 -0.95 3.37 15.57
N LEU A 47 -1.51 3.39 14.36
CA LEU A 47 -1.85 4.64 13.68
C LEU A 47 -3.04 4.39 12.74
N GLU A 48 -3.97 5.33 12.76
CA GLU A 48 -5.14 5.31 11.88
C GLU A 48 -5.22 6.67 11.17
N ASP A 49 -5.33 6.65 9.84
CA ASP A 49 -5.44 7.85 9.03
C ASP A 49 -6.58 7.66 8.03
N VAL A 50 -7.76 8.12 8.40
CA VAL A 50 -8.98 7.99 7.58
C VAL A 50 -9.38 9.36 7.06
N ARG A 51 -9.34 9.52 5.73
CA ARG A 51 -9.71 10.80 5.12
C ARG A 51 -10.01 10.63 3.64
N LYS A 52 -10.65 11.65 3.07
CA LYS A 52 -10.83 11.77 1.62
C LYS A 52 -9.98 12.94 1.14
N ASP A 53 -8.99 12.65 0.30
CA ASP A 53 -8.14 13.67 -0.32
C ASP A 53 -8.71 14.04 -1.70
N GLU A 54 -8.23 15.16 -2.25
CA GLU A 54 -8.65 15.63 -3.58
C GLU A 54 -8.33 14.61 -4.68
N GLU A 55 -7.27 13.83 -4.50
CA GLU A 55 -6.80 12.84 -5.48
C GLU A 55 -7.67 11.59 -5.52
N CYS A 56 -8.60 11.42 -4.60
CA CYS A 56 -9.39 10.20 -4.48
C CYS A 56 -10.89 10.48 -4.64
N THR A 57 -11.61 9.51 -5.18
CA THR A 57 -13.06 9.63 -5.39
C THR A 57 -13.87 9.33 -4.14
N ASP A 58 -13.25 8.78 -3.11
CA ASP A 58 -13.94 8.44 -1.85
C ASP A 58 -12.93 8.37 -0.71
N THR A 59 -13.45 8.12 0.49
CA THR A 59 -12.64 8.00 1.70
C THR A 59 -11.76 6.76 1.65
N VAL A 60 -10.49 6.93 2.02
CA VAL A 60 -9.52 5.85 2.17
C VAL A 60 -8.92 5.94 3.56
N GLY A 61 -8.99 4.86 4.32
CA GLY A 61 -8.39 4.77 5.65
C GLY A 61 -7.18 3.86 5.64
N ILE A 62 -6.07 4.34 6.16
CA ILE A 62 -4.85 3.56 6.33
C ILE A 62 -4.71 3.21 7.81
N PHE A 63 -4.62 1.92 8.11
CA PHE A 63 -4.49 1.39 9.46
C PHE A 63 -3.15 0.67 9.57
N LEU A 64 -2.26 1.19 10.40
CA LEU A 64 -0.90 0.67 10.55
C LEU A 64 -0.74 -0.01 11.90
N LYS A 65 -0.26 -1.24 11.87
CA LYS A 65 0.13 -1.99 13.06
C LYS A 65 1.61 -2.31 12.97
N VAL A 66 2.34 -2.06 14.06
CA VAL A 66 3.77 -2.32 14.12
C VAL A 66 4.00 -3.40 15.19
N THR A 67 4.70 -4.46 14.83
CA THR A 67 4.99 -5.58 15.74
C THR A 67 6.50 -5.79 15.86
N GLY A 68 6.91 -6.39 16.98
CA GLY A 68 8.32 -6.65 17.25
C GLY A 68 9.02 -5.45 17.86
N ALA A 69 10.35 -5.54 17.97
CA ALA A 69 11.19 -4.53 18.57
C ALA A 69 12.27 -4.06 17.58
N ASN A 70 12.73 -2.81 17.75
CA ASN A 70 13.84 -2.29 16.95
C ASN A 70 15.07 -3.21 17.07
N PRO A 71 15.86 -3.39 16.00
CA PRO A 71 15.68 -2.82 14.65
C PRO A 71 14.81 -3.67 13.73
N CYS A 72 14.24 -4.78 14.20
CA CYS A 72 13.57 -5.76 13.35
C CYS A 72 12.04 -5.67 13.39
N ARG A 73 11.48 -4.57 13.87
CA ARG A 73 10.01 -4.46 13.92
C ARG A 73 9.41 -4.38 12.53
N GLN A 74 8.23 -4.94 12.40
CA GLN A 74 7.55 -5.15 11.14
C GLN A 74 6.25 -4.38 11.07
N VAL A 75 5.85 -3.97 9.86
CA VAL A 75 4.60 -3.27 9.63
C VAL A 75 3.55 -4.23 9.06
N HIS A 76 2.30 -3.95 9.39
CA HIS A 76 1.14 -4.64 8.83
C HIS A 76 0.10 -3.57 8.52
N PHE A 77 -0.34 -3.51 7.26
CA PHE A 77 -1.30 -2.52 6.83
C PHE A 77 -2.68 -3.14 6.64
N ARG A 78 -3.70 -2.42 7.09
CA ARG A 78 -5.09 -2.63 6.70
C ARG A 78 -5.60 -1.35 6.07
N VAL A 79 -6.53 -1.46 5.16
CA VAL A 79 -7.03 -0.31 4.42
C VAL A 79 -8.55 -0.41 4.29
N SER A 80 -9.24 0.65 4.69
CA SER A 80 -10.68 0.76 4.46
C SER A 80 -10.91 1.61 3.21
N LEU A 81 -11.84 1.18 2.37
CA LEU A 81 -12.14 1.85 1.11
C LEU A 81 -13.63 2.17 1.06
N GLY A 82 -13.97 3.43 0.79
CA GLY A 82 -15.35 3.82 0.55
C GLY A 82 -15.90 3.19 -0.72
N PRO A 83 -17.23 3.15 -0.89
CA PRO A 83 -17.86 2.44 -2.01
C PRO A 83 -17.60 3.03 -3.39
N GLN A 84 -17.15 4.28 -3.47
CA GLN A 84 -16.89 4.97 -4.74
C GLN A 84 -15.42 4.90 -5.19
N VAL A 85 -14.57 4.18 -4.47
CA VAL A 85 -13.15 4.06 -4.79
C VAL A 85 -12.98 3.31 -6.12
N GLN A 86 -12.07 3.81 -6.95
CA GLN A 86 -11.81 3.25 -8.28
C GLN A 86 -11.14 1.87 -8.22
N ILE A 87 -11.32 1.09 -9.28
CA ILE A 87 -10.75 -0.27 -9.39
C ILE A 87 -9.23 -0.26 -9.24
N LEU A 88 -8.55 0.71 -9.85
CA LEU A 88 -7.09 0.79 -9.74
C LEU A 88 -6.64 1.02 -8.29
N THR A 89 -7.35 1.84 -7.54
CA THR A 89 -7.07 2.04 -6.12
C THR A 89 -7.27 0.74 -5.34
N LYS A 90 -8.33 0.00 -5.64
CA LYS A 90 -8.59 -1.31 -5.00
C LYS A 90 -7.46 -2.30 -5.31
N ALA A 91 -7.03 -2.37 -6.57
CA ALA A 91 -5.95 -3.27 -6.98
C ALA A 91 -4.65 -2.92 -6.26
N MET A 92 -4.29 -1.64 -6.26
CA MET A 92 -3.06 -1.19 -5.58
C MET A 92 -3.12 -1.43 -4.07
N THR A 93 -4.30 -1.27 -3.46
CA THR A 93 -4.51 -1.58 -2.05
C THR A 93 -4.15 -3.04 -1.75
N SER A 94 -4.70 -3.97 -2.52
CA SER A 94 -4.42 -5.40 -2.32
C SER A 94 -2.94 -5.73 -2.54
N ILE A 95 -2.36 -5.20 -3.62
CA ILE A 95 -0.96 -5.43 -3.95
C ILE A 95 -0.04 -4.94 -2.83
N LEU A 96 -0.28 -3.73 -2.34
CA LEU A 96 0.57 -3.13 -1.32
C LEU A 96 0.35 -3.73 0.07
N CYS A 97 -0.90 -4.04 0.43
CA CYS A 97 -1.15 -4.73 1.71
C CYS A 97 -0.42 -6.07 1.78
N LYS A 98 -0.41 -6.82 0.68
CA LYS A 98 0.32 -8.09 0.62
C LYS A 98 1.82 -7.88 0.47
N GLY A 99 2.20 -6.98 -0.43
CA GLY A 99 3.61 -6.79 -0.80
C GLY A 99 4.45 -6.17 0.31
N LEU A 100 3.86 -5.32 1.13
CA LEU A 100 4.57 -4.64 2.21
C LEU A 100 4.40 -5.32 3.56
N ASP A 101 3.54 -6.33 3.66
CA ASP A 101 3.29 -7.01 4.93
C ASP A 101 4.57 -7.61 5.50
N SER A 102 4.79 -7.41 6.78
CA SER A 102 5.95 -7.91 7.53
C SER A 102 7.29 -7.29 7.09
N SER A 103 7.24 -6.18 6.35
CA SER A 103 8.44 -5.39 6.04
C SER A 103 8.79 -4.48 7.20
N THR A 104 10.02 -3.96 7.23
CA THR A 104 10.39 -2.91 8.18
C THR A 104 9.86 -1.56 7.71
N ILE A 105 9.75 -0.60 8.64
CA ILE A 105 9.33 0.77 8.30
C ILE A 105 10.29 1.37 7.26
N GLU A 106 11.59 1.18 7.46
CA GLU A 106 12.63 1.70 6.58
C GLU A 106 12.47 1.15 5.16
N LYS A 107 12.16 -0.13 5.03
CA LYS A 107 11.93 -0.74 3.72
C LYS A 107 10.71 -0.16 3.01
N VAL A 108 9.62 0.10 3.75
CA VAL A 108 8.45 0.75 3.17
C VAL A 108 8.80 2.14 2.65
N LEU A 109 9.50 2.94 3.47
CA LEU A 109 9.88 4.29 3.09
C LEU A 109 10.83 4.33 1.87
N GLU A 110 11.62 3.29 1.68
CA GLU A 110 12.56 3.18 0.57
C GLU A 110 11.94 2.63 -0.71
N VAL A 111 10.71 2.11 -0.68
CA VAL A 111 10.09 1.52 -1.88
C VAL A 111 10.01 2.57 -2.98
N PRO A 112 10.69 2.34 -4.12
CA PRO A 112 10.60 3.26 -5.24
C PRO A 112 9.28 3.06 -5.98
N ALA A 113 8.75 4.14 -6.53
CA ALA A 113 7.50 4.10 -7.26
C ALA A 113 7.61 3.44 -8.63
N ASP A 114 8.81 3.10 -9.07
CA ASP A 114 9.06 2.55 -10.41
C ASP A 114 8.44 1.17 -10.65
N PHE A 115 7.98 0.49 -9.59
CA PHE A 115 7.27 -0.78 -9.75
C PHE A 115 5.89 -0.59 -10.39
N VAL A 116 5.29 0.59 -10.25
CA VAL A 116 3.92 0.85 -10.72
C VAL A 116 3.79 0.66 -12.23
N PRO A 117 4.65 1.27 -13.09
CA PRO A 117 4.57 1.00 -14.53
C PRO A 117 4.82 -0.46 -14.90
N ARG A 118 5.56 -1.19 -14.10
CA ARG A 118 5.80 -2.62 -14.32
C ARG A 118 4.56 -3.46 -14.10
N ILE A 119 3.67 -3.01 -13.24
CA ILE A 119 2.41 -3.68 -12.92
C ILE A 119 1.28 -3.23 -13.85
N VAL A 120 1.08 -1.90 -13.99
CA VAL A 120 -0.09 -1.38 -14.71
C VAL A 120 0.20 -0.93 -16.14
N GLY A 121 1.47 -0.87 -16.54
CA GLY A 121 1.88 -0.37 -17.84
C GLY A 121 2.01 1.14 -17.87
N GLY A 122 2.88 1.63 -18.78
CA GLY A 122 3.22 3.05 -18.84
C GLY A 122 2.06 3.95 -19.25
N GLN A 123 1.14 3.45 -20.07
CA GLN A 123 0.01 4.24 -20.53
C GLN A 123 -0.95 4.56 -19.38
N LEU A 124 -1.28 3.59 -18.53
CA LEU A 124 -2.14 3.84 -17.37
C LEU A 124 -1.49 4.78 -16.37
N VAL A 125 -0.17 4.70 -16.20
CA VAL A 125 0.56 5.62 -15.32
C VAL A 125 0.42 7.05 -15.82
N ARG A 126 0.55 7.27 -17.12
CA ARG A 126 0.40 8.62 -17.70
C ARG A 126 -1.01 9.20 -17.52
N VAL A 127 -2.02 8.35 -17.65
CA VAL A 127 -3.43 8.78 -17.59
C VAL A 127 -3.95 8.84 -16.16
N ARG A 128 -3.47 7.97 -15.27
CA ARG A 128 -4.00 7.79 -13.91
C ARG A 128 -2.93 7.90 -12.84
N SER A 129 -1.92 8.75 -13.05
CA SER A 129 -0.77 8.83 -12.12
C SER A 129 -1.18 9.10 -10.67
N GLN A 130 -2.13 9.99 -10.42
CA GLN A 130 -2.59 10.28 -9.07
C GLN A 130 -3.24 9.06 -8.42
N THR A 131 -4.04 8.32 -9.18
CA THR A 131 -4.73 7.13 -8.68
C THR A 131 -3.76 6.00 -8.32
N VAL A 132 -2.83 5.70 -9.23
CA VAL A 132 -1.96 4.52 -9.06
C VAL A 132 -0.90 4.71 -7.98
N TYR A 133 -0.50 5.94 -7.69
CA TYR A 133 0.50 6.22 -6.65
C TYR A 133 -0.12 6.55 -5.28
N TYR A 134 -1.41 6.77 -5.22
CA TYR A 134 -2.08 7.32 -4.05
C TYR A 134 -1.90 6.46 -2.79
N VAL A 135 -2.17 5.16 -2.89
CA VAL A 135 -2.14 4.27 -1.72
C VAL A 135 -0.74 4.17 -1.14
N LEU A 136 0.28 4.01 -1.99
CA LEU A 136 1.67 3.97 -1.52
C LEU A 136 2.04 5.27 -0.79
N THR A 137 1.66 6.41 -1.37
CA THR A 137 1.92 7.71 -0.75
C THR A 137 1.29 7.79 0.64
N ARG A 138 0.03 7.34 0.78
CA ARG A 138 -0.67 7.32 2.05
C ARG A 138 -0.01 6.38 3.08
N MET A 139 0.44 5.21 2.63
CA MET A 139 1.12 4.25 3.50
C MET A 139 2.46 4.79 4.00
N LYS A 140 3.24 5.43 3.14
CA LYS A 140 4.49 6.09 3.54
C LYS A 140 4.23 7.22 4.54
N SER A 141 3.18 8.02 4.30
CA SER A 141 2.79 9.09 5.22
C SER A 141 2.43 8.53 6.60
N ALA A 142 1.74 7.40 6.66
CA ALA A 142 1.40 6.74 7.92
C ALA A 142 2.67 6.31 8.66
N CYS A 143 3.64 5.74 7.95
CA CYS A 143 4.92 5.35 8.56
C CYS A 143 5.66 6.57 9.13
N ARG A 144 5.70 7.67 8.39
CA ARG A 144 6.35 8.92 8.86
C ARG A 144 5.63 9.47 10.09
N ALA A 145 4.31 9.47 10.09
CA ALA A 145 3.52 9.95 11.22
C ALA A 145 3.77 9.09 12.47
N PHE A 146 3.86 7.78 12.30
CA PHE A 146 4.19 6.87 13.39
C PHE A 146 5.57 7.19 13.98
N LEU A 147 6.58 7.34 13.13
CA LEU A 147 7.93 7.69 13.58
C LEU A 147 7.97 9.05 14.29
N ASN A 148 7.22 10.02 13.79
CA ASN A 148 7.14 11.36 14.43
C ASN A 148 6.50 11.29 15.80
N ARG A 149 5.46 10.47 15.98
CA ARG A 149 4.84 10.24 17.29
C ARG A 149 5.82 9.62 18.27
N GLU A 150 6.62 8.66 17.81
CA GLU A 150 7.64 8.03 18.66
C GLU A 150 8.69 9.03 19.11
N ARG A 151 9.16 9.89 18.22
CA ARG A 151 10.15 10.93 18.57
C ARG A 151 9.56 11.91 19.59
N SER A 152 8.32 12.32 19.39
CA SER A 152 7.65 13.25 20.32
C SER A 152 7.48 12.61 21.69
N ALA A 153 7.11 11.34 21.76
CA ALA A 153 6.98 10.62 23.02
C ALA A 153 8.33 10.46 23.73
N ALA A 154 9.40 10.20 22.97
CA ALA A 154 10.75 10.05 23.53
C ALA A 154 11.30 11.38 24.06
N ASN A 155 10.91 12.51 23.46
CA ASN A 155 11.40 13.85 23.83
C ASN A 155 10.47 14.56 24.81
N GLY A 156 9.31 14.01 25.04
CA GLY A 156 8.33 14.53 25.99
C GLY A 156 8.34 13.80 27.30
#